data_9faa37ab13885f5674239edb99297689
#
_entry.id   9faa37ab13885f5674239edb99297689
#
_cell.length_a   1.000
_cell.length_b   1.000
_cell.length_c   1.000
_cell.angle_alpha   90.00
_cell.angle_beta   90.00
_cell.angle_gamma   90.00
#
_symmetry.space_group_name_H-M   'P 1'
#
loop_
_entity.id
_entity.type
_entity.pdbx_description
1 polymer ?
#
loop_
_entity_poly.entity_id
_entity_poly.type
_entity_poly.pdbx_seq_one_letter_code
_entity_poly.pdbx_strand_id
1 'polypeptide(L)'
;SFPRYRTYIRSLELTRDERGCIESAIAAARHRRPNMNPACFDFVQNVLLLTDQGHLFPDQREARLAFVMRWQQFTGPIIAKGIEDTALYVYNPLISLNEVGGDPRPQAMPVDDFHGYVKRRQRRWPYSLNTTSTHDTKRAEDVRARINVLSEIPKDWQRNLRRWAQINAPKKDLVKGKPVPDHDEEIFLYQTLLGAWPLDPRERPDFEERLQAYLVKATREAMVHTRWTLPNLDHEGALKHFARAILEPGPGNQFLDEFAKFQRVVAYYGMLNGLAQVLLKVTCPGVPDVYQGSELWDFRLVDPDNRGPVDFTRRMSLLEDIKIEDAASPQAPERVRALLENWCDGRIKLYVIWKALNFRRRNRALLLDGSYTAVKADGKREQNAFAFVRHRKRQWMLVAVPRWLAATRAPMTPSRMGSYWGASRLVLPAKAPAEWTNVLTGENVRCAGEHPSRVLPLRDLFRSLPVALLASGSAGDEASEPSQPPP
;
A
#
# COMPACT_ATOMS: atom_id res chain seq x y z
N SER A 1 -19.24 -8.13 15.75
CA SER A 1 -18.50 -8.85 16.81
C SER A 1 -17.75 -10.06 16.29
N PHE A 2 -17.90 -10.45 15.04
CA PHE A 2 -17.21 -11.62 14.48
C PHE A 2 -15.75 -11.24 14.21
N PRO A 3 -14.74 -12.03 14.62
CA PRO A 3 -13.32 -11.63 14.58
C PRO A 3 -12.69 -11.73 13.17
N ARG A 4 -13.38 -12.30 12.21
CA ARG A 4 -12.99 -12.42 10.80
C ARG A 4 -14.23 -12.41 9.89
N TYR A 5 -14.04 -12.33 8.56
CA TYR A 5 -15.15 -12.27 7.62
C TYR A 5 -16.11 -13.46 7.73
N ARG A 6 -15.57 -14.69 7.79
CA ARG A 6 -16.38 -15.92 7.90
C ARG A 6 -15.58 -17.09 8.42
N THR A 7 -16.31 -18.12 8.90
CA THR A 7 -15.81 -19.48 9.07
C THR A 7 -16.02 -20.29 7.78
N TYR A 8 -15.39 -21.46 7.70
CA TYR A 8 -15.44 -22.35 6.53
C TYR A 8 -15.92 -23.74 6.90
N ILE A 9 -16.88 -23.83 7.83
CA ILE A 9 -17.49 -25.08 8.28
C ILE A 9 -18.14 -25.79 7.10
N ARG A 10 -17.80 -27.06 6.88
CA ARG A 10 -18.31 -27.91 5.79
C ARG A 10 -18.79 -29.29 6.28
N SER A 11 -18.56 -29.60 7.55
CA SER A 11 -18.95 -30.86 8.19
C SER A 11 -19.45 -30.60 9.59
N LEU A 12 -19.97 -31.64 10.25
CA LEU A 12 -20.42 -31.56 11.63
C LEU A 12 -19.26 -31.41 12.65
N GLU A 13 -18.01 -31.62 12.19
CA GLU A 13 -16.81 -31.42 12.99
C GLU A 13 -16.22 -30.04 12.76
N LEU A 14 -16.12 -29.25 13.84
CA LEU A 14 -15.53 -27.92 13.80
C LEU A 14 -14.06 -27.98 14.23
N THR A 15 -13.23 -27.24 13.52
CA THR A 15 -11.85 -26.99 13.97
C THR A 15 -11.83 -26.13 15.24
N ARG A 16 -10.74 -26.17 15.99
CA ARG A 16 -10.55 -25.34 17.19
C ARG A 16 -10.68 -23.84 16.87
N ASP A 17 -10.18 -23.41 15.72
CA ASP A 17 -10.24 -22.03 15.27
C ASP A 17 -11.66 -21.58 14.96
N GLU A 18 -12.44 -22.40 14.29
CA GLU A 18 -13.85 -22.09 13.97
C GLU A 18 -14.69 -21.97 15.23
N ARG A 19 -14.50 -22.93 16.18
CA ARG A 19 -15.13 -22.90 17.49
C ARG A 19 -14.79 -21.60 18.24
N GLY A 20 -13.51 -21.27 18.36
CA GLY A 20 -13.05 -20.06 19.05
C GLY A 20 -13.59 -18.77 18.43
N CYS A 21 -13.75 -18.69 17.09
CA CYS A 21 -14.38 -17.56 16.43
C CYS A 21 -15.84 -17.36 16.82
N ILE A 22 -16.63 -18.44 16.84
CA ILE A 22 -18.05 -18.40 17.21
C ILE A 22 -18.20 -18.02 18.67
N GLU A 23 -17.47 -18.68 19.57
CA GLU A 23 -17.49 -18.42 21.02
C GLU A 23 -17.14 -16.96 21.33
N SER A 24 -16.07 -16.42 20.72
CA SER A 24 -15.67 -15.02 20.87
C SER A 24 -16.74 -14.05 20.37
N ALA A 25 -17.39 -14.36 19.25
CA ALA A 25 -18.45 -13.52 18.69
C ALA A 25 -19.69 -13.51 19.60
N ILE A 26 -20.08 -14.64 20.14
CA ILE A 26 -21.23 -14.75 21.08
C ILE A 26 -20.90 -14.03 22.38
N ALA A 27 -19.71 -14.21 22.96
CA ALA A 27 -19.28 -13.49 24.17
C ALA A 27 -19.33 -11.98 23.99
N ALA A 28 -18.82 -11.47 22.85
CA ALA A 28 -18.89 -10.05 22.52
C ALA A 28 -20.33 -9.56 22.31
N ALA A 29 -21.20 -10.38 21.72
CA ALA A 29 -22.62 -10.03 21.54
C ALA A 29 -23.35 -9.93 22.89
N ARG A 30 -23.11 -10.88 23.82
CA ARG A 30 -23.64 -10.84 25.18
C ARG A 30 -23.21 -9.57 25.93
N HIS A 31 -21.92 -9.23 25.85
CA HIS A 31 -21.40 -8.02 26.49
C HIS A 31 -22.06 -6.74 25.97
N ARG A 32 -22.34 -6.66 24.66
CA ARG A 32 -22.98 -5.49 24.03
C ARG A 32 -24.48 -5.41 24.26
N ARG A 33 -25.13 -6.50 24.60
CA ARG A 33 -26.60 -6.60 24.80
C ARG A 33 -26.91 -7.29 26.13
N PRO A 34 -26.51 -6.70 27.29
CA PRO A 34 -26.67 -7.33 28.60
C PRO A 34 -28.13 -7.57 28.99
N ASN A 35 -29.06 -6.78 28.43
CA ASN A 35 -30.50 -6.88 28.71
C ASN A 35 -31.22 -7.94 27.87
N MET A 36 -30.53 -8.59 26.91
CA MET A 36 -31.14 -9.67 26.11
C MET A 36 -31.12 -10.98 26.90
N ASN A 37 -32.22 -11.77 26.78
CA ASN A 37 -32.31 -13.07 27.44
C ASN A 37 -31.09 -13.95 27.09
N PRO A 38 -30.30 -14.41 28.08
CA PRO A 38 -29.14 -15.26 27.85
C PRO A 38 -29.44 -16.55 27.06
N ALA A 39 -30.61 -17.11 27.19
CA ALA A 39 -31.04 -18.31 26.47
C ALA A 39 -31.03 -18.11 24.92
N CYS A 40 -31.27 -16.89 24.45
CA CYS A 40 -31.17 -16.59 23.01
C CYS A 40 -29.74 -16.76 22.50
N PHE A 41 -28.75 -16.31 23.28
CA PHE A 41 -27.33 -16.47 22.91
C PHE A 41 -26.91 -17.93 23.00
N ASP A 42 -27.38 -18.69 24.04
CA ASP A 42 -27.10 -20.11 24.20
C ASP A 42 -27.65 -20.90 23.02
N PHE A 43 -28.89 -20.62 22.61
CA PHE A 43 -29.50 -21.25 21.44
C PHE A 43 -28.70 -21.00 20.17
N VAL A 44 -28.38 -19.73 19.87
CA VAL A 44 -27.58 -19.37 18.68
C VAL A 44 -26.20 -20.03 18.72
N GLN A 45 -25.53 -20.02 19.88
CA GLN A 45 -24.23 -20.66 20.07
C GLN A 45 -24.31 -22.17 19.79
N ASN A 46 -25.29 -22.86 20.35
CA ASN A 46 -25.48 -24.29 20.16
C ASN A 46 -25.77 -24.65 18.70
N VAL A 47 -26.57 -23.83 18.00
CA VAL A 47 -26.82 -24.00 16.57
C VAL A 47 -25.54 -23.84 15.76
N LEU A 48 -24.78 -22.79 16.00
CA LEU A 48 -23.57 -22.47 15.22
C LEU A 48 -22.40 -23.41 15.52
N LEU A 49 -22.28 -23.88 16.75
CA LEU A 49 -21.27 -24.86 17.15
C LEU A 49 -21.64 -26.31 16.81
N LEU A 50 -22.83 -26.52 16.21
CA LEU A 50 -23.33 -27.85 15.89
C LEU A 50 -23.29 -28.81 17.11
N THR A 51 -23.63 -28.29 18.31
CA THR A 51 -23.72 -29.10 19.52
C THR A 51 -25.03 -29.93 19.55
N ASP A 52 -25.11 -30.87 20.47
CA ASP A 52 -26.31 -31.71 20.71
C ASP A 52 -26.82 -32.54 19.51
N GLN A 53 -25.87 -33.00 18.67
CA GLN A 53 -26.17 -33.79 17.48
C GLN A 53 -26.79 -35.15 17.80
N GLY A 54 -26.58 -35.66 19.04
CA GLY A 54 -27.03 -36.97 19.45
C GLY A 54 -28.56 -37.16 19.48
N HIS A 55 -29.29 -36.06 19.64
CA HIS A 55 -30.77 -36.05 19.73
C HIS A 55 -31.47 -35.71 18.41
N LEU A 56 -30.69 -35.40 17.31
CA LEU A 56 -31.24 -35.03 16.04
C LEU A 56 -31.29 -36.18 15.06
N PHE A 57 -32.36 -36.26 14.28
CA PHE A 57 -32.43 -37.15 13.12
C PHE A 57 -31.44 -36.75 12.01
N PRO A 58 -31.06 -37.68 11.13
CA PRO A 58 -30.09 -37.39 10.06
C PRO A 58 -30.45 -36.15 9.19
N ASP A 59 -31.70 -36.01 8.77
CA ASP A 59 -32.24 -34.91 8.03
C ASP A 59 -32.16 -33.56 8.76
N GLN A 60 -32.39 -33.59 10.09
CA GLN A 60 -32.27 -32.43 10.98
C GLN A 60 -30.79 -31.98 11.14
N ARG A 61 -29.85 -32.95 11.21
CA ARG A 61 -28.41 -32.61 11.23
C ARG A 61 -27.95 -31.96 9.94
N GLU A 62 -28.41 -32.50 8.81
CA GLU A 62 -28.12 -31.94 7.49
C GLU A 62 -28.72 -30.52 7.33
N ALA A 63 -29.98 -30.34 7.72
CA ALA A 63 -30.63 -29.01 7.70
C ALA A 63 -29.89 -28.00 8.58
N ARG A 64 -29.41 -28.43 9.75
CA ARG A 64 -28.64 -27.57 10.67
C ARG A 64 -27.27 -27.18 10.09
N LEU A 65 -26.55 -28.13 9.50
CA LEU A 65 -25.30 -27.86 8.79
C LEU A 65 -25.55 -26.89 7.61
N ALA A 66 -26.56 -27.12 6.80
CA ALA A 66 -26.94 -26.24 5.69
C ALA A 66 -27.26 -24.82 6.18
N PHE A 67 -27.93 -24.68 7.33
CA PHE A 67 -28.16 -23.37 7.96
C PHE A 67 -26.83 -22.69 8.33
N VAL A 68 -25.90 -23.39 9.01
CA VAL A 68 -24.59 -22.84 9.41
C VAL A 68 -23.78 -22.43 8.18
N MET A 69 -23.81 -23.24 7.12
CA MET A 69 -23.13 -22.91 5.85
C MET A 69 -23.71 -21.63 5.19
N ARG A 70 -25.01 -21.42 5.23
CA ARG A 70 -25.66 -20.18 4.76
C ARG A 70 -25.36 -19.01 5.68
N TRP A 71 -25.43 -19.21 6.99
CA TRP A 71 -25.14 -18.16 7.97
C TRP A 71 -23.71 -17.63 7.84
N GLN A 72 -22.71 -18.51 7.67
CA GLN A 72 -21.34 -18.05 7.46
C GLN A 72 -21.12 -17.31 6.12
N GLN A 73 -21.94 -17.56 5.08
CA GLN A 73 -21.96 -16.75 3.87
C GLN A 73 -22.44 -15.32 4.16
N PHE A 74 -23.39 -15.18 5.07
CA PHE A 74 -23.98 -13.90 5.44
C PHE A 74 -23.05 -13.05 6.31
N THR A 75 -22.17 -13.68 7.14
CA THR A 75 -21.23 -12.93 7.98
C THR A 75 -20.20 -12.13 7.18
N GLY A 76 -19.77 -12.63 6.01
CA GLY A 76 -18.80 -11.95 5.14
C GLY A 76 -19.21 -10.53 4.74
N PRO A 77 -20.34 -10.35 4.02
CA PRO A 77 -20.85 -9.03 3.65
C PRO A 77 -21.12 -8.10 4.83
N ILE A 78 -21.63 -8.61 5.96
CA ILE A 78 -21.87 -7.80 7.16
C ILE A 78 -20.56 -7.24 7.72
N ILE A 79 -19.53 -8.07 7.80
CA ILE A 79 -18.22 -7.63 8.30
C ILE A 79 -17.57 -6.65 7.31
N ALA A 80 -17.62 -6.93 6.01
CA ALA A 80 -17.13 -6.01 4.99
C ALA A 80 -17.82 -4.65 5.10
N LYS A 81 -19.15 -4.61 5.14
CA LYS A 81 -19.91 -3.36 5.28
C LYS A 81 -19.62 -2.65 6.61
N GLY A 82 -19.57 -3.37 7.72
CA GLY A 82 -19.33 -2.76 9.03
C GLY A 82 -17.90 -2.27 9.24
N ILE A 83 -16.91 -2.93 8.69
CA ILE A 83 -15.50 -2.54 8.84
C ILE A 83 -15.06 -1.69 7.65
N GLU A 84 -15.04 -2.25 6.45
CA GLU A 84 -14.39 -1.61 5.29
C GLU A 84 -15.16 -0.41 4.77
N ASP A 85 -16.51 -0.52 4.72
CA ASP A 85 -17.36 0.55 4.19
C ASP A 85 -17.90 1.49 5.27
N THR A 86 -17.65 1.25 6.58
CA THR A 86 -18.11 2.15 7.65
C THR A 86 -16.98 2.53 8.57
N ALA A 87 -16.40 1.58 9.33
CA ALA A 87 -15.40 1.91 10.34
C ALA A 87 -14.13 2.55 9.75
N LEU A 88 -13.72 2.14 8.53
CA LEU A 88 -12.56 2.72 7.83
C LEU A 88 -12.80 4.16 7.33
N TYR A 89 -14.02 4.68 7.37
CA TYR A 89 -14.33 6.08 7.10
C TYR A 89 -14.52 6.92 8.37
N VAL A 90 -14.53 6.27 9.54
CA VAL A 90 -14.66 6.93 10.85
C VAL A 90 -13.33 7.00 11.60
N TYR A 91 -12.47 5.99 11.44
CA TYR A 91 -11.19 5.91 12.14
C TYR A 91 -10.09 6.62 11.35
N ASN A 92 -9.76 7.87 11.71
CA ASN A 92 -8.95 8.78 10.89
C ASN A 92 -7.54 9.13 11.41
N PRO A 93 -6.88 8.39 12.33
CA PRO A 93 -5.51 8.75 12.76
C PRO A 93 -4.50 8.71 11.62
N LEU A 94 -4.55 7.70 10.75
CA LEU A 94 -3.72 7.59 9.54
C LEU A 94 -4.50 6.79 8.48
N ILE A 95 -5.17 7.50 7.58
CA ILE A 95 -6.14 6.87 6.65
C ILE A 95 -5.50 5.98 5.57
N SER A 96 -4.18 6.01 5.41
CA SER A 96 -3.48 5.04 4.54
C SER A 96 -3.50 3.60 5.06
N LEU A 97 -3.77 3.39 6.36
CA LEU A 97 -3.95 2.07 6.96
C LEU A 97 -5.37 1.52 6.76
N ASN A 98 -6.31 2.40 6.43
CA ASN A 98 -7.72 2.08 6.21
C ASN A 98 -7.91 1.46 4.83
N GLU A 99 -7.56 0.17 4.70
CA GLU A 99 -7.59 -0.53 3.42
C GLU A 99 -8.26 -1.90 3.55
N VAL A 100 -8.81 -2.39 2.44
CA VAL A 100 -9.50 -3.69 2.36
C VAL A 100 -8.62 -4.81 2.90
N GLY A 101 -9.16 -5.60 3.82
CA GLY A 101 -8.43 -6.69 4.49
C GLY A 101 -7.36 -6.23 5.48
N GLY A 102 -7.18 -4.90 5.67
CA GLY A 102 -6.22 -4.32 6.60
C GLY A 102 -6.74 -4.21 8.03
N ASP A 103 -5.82 -3.99 8.97
CA ASP A 103 -6.12 -3.56 10.33
C ASP A 103 -5.66 -2.10 10.49
N PRO A 104 -6.59 -1.15 10.68
CA PRO A 104 -6.25 0.27 10.77
C PRO A 104 -5.54 0.65 12.06
N ARG A 105 -5.50 -0.25 13.04
CA ARG A 105 -4.77 -0.01 14.29
C ARG A 105 -3.27 0.12 14.01
N PRO A 106 -2.58 1.07 14.63
CA PRO A 106 -1.16 1.28 14.36
C PRO A 106 -0.34 0.09 14.84
N GLN A 107 0.07 -0.75 13.91
CA GLN A 107 1.01 -1.84 14.13
C GLN A 107 2.11 -1.74 13.07
N ALA A 108 3.24 -1.16 13.46
CA ALA A 108 4.42 -1.21 12.60
C ALA A 108 4.91 -2.67 12.55
N MET A 109 4.97 -3.24 11.35
CA MET A 109 5.58 -4.56 11.16
C MET A 109 7.11 -4.41 11.20
N PRO A 110 7.81 -5.03 12.16
CA PRO A 110 9.26 -5.08 12.17
C PRO A 110 9.83 -5.69 10.88
N VAL A 111 11.03 -5.26 10.48
CA VAL A 111 11.67 -5.74 9.25
C VAL A 111 11.84 -7.27 9.26
N ASP A 112 12.26 -7.82 10.39
CA ASP A 112 12.45 -9.27 10.52
C ASP A 112 11.13 -10.06 10.41
N ASP A 113 10.02 -9.49 10.91
CA ASP A 113 8.68 -10.09 10.78
C ASP A 113 8.21 -10.08 9.32
N PHE A 114 8.48 -8.98 8.59
CA PHE A 114 8.21 -8.93 7.15
C PHE A 114 9.01 -9.99 6.39
N HIS A 115 10.32 -10.12 6.66
CA HIS A 115 11.14 -11.17 6.07
C HIS A 115 10.62 -12.57 6.42
N GLY A 116 10.22 -12.77 7.68
CA GLY A 116 9.60 -14.01 8.15
C GLY A 116 8.29 -14.33 7.41
N TYR A 117 7.42 -13.32 7.25
CA TYR A 117 6.17 -13.43 6.50
C TYR A 117 6.41 -13.83 5.04
N VAL A 118 7.32 -13.15 4.34
CA VAL A 118 7.64 -13.44 2.94
C VAL A 118 8.17 -14.85 2.75
N LYS A 119 9.06 -15.32 3.66
CA LYS A 119 9.58 -16.70 3.66
C LYS A 119 8.48 -17.74 3.87
N ARG A 120 7.56 -17.50 4.83
CA ARG A 120 6.42 -18.40 5.08
C ARG A 120 5.49 -18.46 3.88
N ARG A 121 5.18 -17.29 3.27
CA ARG A 121 4.34 -17.18 2.08
C ARG A 121 4.97 -17.89 0.89
N GLN A 122 6.28 -17.73 0.64
CA GLN A 122 6.98 -18.43 -0.43
C GLN A 122 6.87 -19.96 -0.31
N ARG A 123 6.94 -20.49 0.92
CA ARG A 123 6.81 -21.94 1.15
C ARG A 123 5.40 -22.48 1.00
N ARG A 124 4.40 -21.70 1.42
CA ARG A 124 2.99 -22.14 1.46
C ARG A 124 2.22 -21.77 0.20
N TRP A 125 2.51 -20.59 -0.36
CA TRP A 125 1.75 -19.95 -1.41
C TRP A 125 2.68 -19.24 -2.40
N PRO A 126 3.60 -19.96 -3.08
CA PRO A 126 4.68 -19.36 -3.89
C PRO A 126 4.17 -18.51 -5.05
N TYR A 127 2.96 -18.78 -5.54
CA TYR A 127 2.34 -18.07 -6.67
C TYR A 127 1.22 -17.10 -6.26
N SER A 128 1.14 -16.73 -4.98
CA SER A 128 0.17 -15.72 -4.55
C SER A 128 0.44 -14.38 -5.22
N LEU A 129 -0.63 -13.64 -5.53
CA LEU A 129 -0.51 -12.31 -6.14
C LEU A 129 0.11 -11.30 -5.16
N ASN A 130 1.00 -10.46 -5.69
CA ASN A 130 1.52 -9.28 -5.04
C ASN A 130 0.83 -8.06 -5.66
N THR A 131 -0.19 -7.54 -5.02
CA THR A 131 -0.91 -6.36 -5.47
C THR A 131 -0.83 -5.24 -4.45
N THR A 132 -0.91 -4.01 -4.91
CA THR A 132 -0.90 -2.78 -4.09
C THR A 132 -2.09 -1.89 -4.38
N SER A 133 -2.76 -2.10 -5.50
CA SER A 133 -4.04 -1.49 -5.85
C SER A 133 -4.95 -2.49 -6.52
N THR A 134 -6.26 -2.38 -6.29
CA THR A 134 -7.31 -3.16 -6.96
C THR A 134 -8.50 -2.25 -7.26
N HIS A 135 -9.51 -2.78 -7.92
CA HIS A 135 -10.79 -2.10 -8.14
C HIS A 135 -11.56 -1.76 -6.84
N ASP A 136 -11.15 -2.34 -5.72
CA ASP A 136 -11.84 -2.23 -4.41
C ASP A 136 -10.99 -1.55 -3.33
N THR A 137 -9.74 -1.19 -3.62
CA THR A 137 -8.91 -0.45 -2.67
C THR A 137 -9.49 0.93 -2.37
N LYS A 138 -9.45 1.33 -1.11
CA LYS A 138 -9.99 2.62 -0.66
C LYS A 138 -9.21 3.80 -1.23
N ARG A 139 -7.94 3.60 -1.54
CA ARG A 139 -7.04 4.60 -2.14
C ARG A 139 -6.02 3.90 -3.01
N ALA A 140 -5.64 4.53 -4.13
CA ALA A 140 -4.56 4.04 -4.98
C ALA A 140 -3.22 3.95 -4.22
N GLU A 141 -2.30 3.13 -4.74
CA GLU A 141 -1.02 2.83 -4.08
C GLU A 141 -0.18 4.08 -3.80
N ASP A 142 -0.17 5.07 -4.71
CA ASP A 142 0.60 6.30 -4.54
C ASP A 142 -0.05 7.29 -3.59
N VAL A 143 -1.38 7.31 -3.47
CA VAL A 143 -2.10 8.06 -2.44
C VAL A 143 -1.68 7.58 -1.06
N ARG A 144 -1.68 6.26 -0.85
CA ARG A 144 -1.27 5.67 0.43
C ARG A 144 0.22 5.89 0.71
N ALA A 145 1.08 5.78 -0.30
CA ALA A 145 2.52 6.03 -0.18
C ALA A 145 2.82 7.46 0.30
N ARG A 146 2.04 8.46 -0.16
CA ARG A 146 2.13 9.84 0.32
C ARG A 146 1.63 9.99 1.75
N ILE A 147 0.45 9.48 2.08
CA ILE A 147 -0.13 9.59 3.43
C ILE A 147 0.75 8.90 4.46
N ASN A 148 1.40 7.77 4.11
CA ASN A 148 2.34 7.08 4.98
C ASN A 148 3.48 7.99 5.48
N VAL A 149 3.90 8.99 4.70
CA VAL A 149 4.93 9.97 5.08
C VAL A 149 4.57 10.70 6.37
N LEU A 150 3.28 10.93 6.64
CA LEU A 150 2.81 11.62 7.85
C LEU A 150 3.24 10.88 9.13
N SER A 151 3.31 9.54 9.09
CA SER A 151 3.80 8.72 10.20
C SER A 151 5.30 8.90 10.46
N GLU A 152 6.05 9.34 9.47
CA GLU A 152 7.48 9.61 9.58
C GLU A 152 7.77 11.01 10.15
N ILE A 153 6.85 11.96 9.99
CA ILE A 153 6.95 13.37 10.41
C ILE A 153 5.76 13.82 11.28
N PRO A 154 5.38 13.05 12.33
CA PRO A 154 4.14 13.29 13.07
C PRO A 154 4.08 14.66 13.75
N LYS A 155 5.22 15.21 14.19
CA LYS A 155 5.28 16.55 14.80
C LYS A 155 4.98 17.65 13.79
N ASP A 156 5.51 17.55 12.58
CA ASP A 156 5.25 18.51 11.50
C ASP A 156 3.80 18.40 11.03
N TRP A 157 3.28 17.17 10.89
CA TRP A 157 1.87 16.93 10.58
C TRP A 157 0.95 17.57 11.62
N GLN A 158 1.16 17.29 12.90
CA GLN A 158 0.33 17.82 13.98
C GLN A 158 0.35 19.36 14.06
N ARG A 159 1.53 19.99 13.81
CA ARG A 159 1.66 21.44 13.76
C ARG A 159 0.84 22.03 12.59
N ASN A 160 0.97 21.48 11.40
CA ASN A 160 0.22 21.94 10.23
C ASN A 160 -1.28 21.73 10.42
N LEU A 161 -1.70 20.59 10.93
CA LEU A 161 -3.11 20.27 11.19
C LEU A 161 -3.76 21.32 12.11
N ARG A 162 -3.13 21.65 13.24
CA ARG A 162 -3.61 22.68 14.17
C ARG A 162 -3.65 24.05 13.51
N ARG A 163 -2.63 24.39 12.75
CA ARG A 163 -2.53 25.67 12.05
C ARG A 163 -3.62 25.81 10.99
N TRP A 164 -3.83 24.81 10.18
CA TRP A 164 -4.84 24.79 9.13
C TRP A 164 -6.26 24.84 9.69
N ALA A 165 -6.52 24.12 10.77
CA ALA A 165 -7.81 24.19 11.46
C ALA A 165 -8.13 25.62 11.94
N GLN A 166 -7.14 26.37 12.44
CA GLN A 166 -7.31 27.78 12.83
C GLN A 166 -7.57 28.69 11.63
N ILE A 167 -6.79 28.56 10.56
CA ILE A 167 -6.92 29.37 9.33
C ILE A 167 -8.28 29.15 8.68
N ASN A 168 -8.75 27.92 8.66
CA ASN A 168 -9.96 27.53 7.95
C ASN A 168 -11.25 27.58 8.81
N ALA A 169 -11.14 27.81 10.13
CA ALA A 169 -12.30 27.90 11.00
C ALA A 169 -13.38 28.91 10.51
N PRO A 170 -13.02 30.11 10.01
CA PRO A 170 -14.02 31.06 9.49
C PRO A 170 -14.74 30.61 8.21
N LYS A 171 -14.23 29.59 7.53
CA LYS A 171 -14.83 29.03 6.29
C LYS A 171 -15.87 27.95 6.54
N LYS A 172 -16.07 27.54 7.81
CA LYS A 172 -17.04 26.52 8.18
C LYS A 172 -18.44 27.10 8.27
N ASP A 173 -19.40 26.41 7.66
CA ASP A 173 -20.82 26.70 7.84
C ASP A 173 -21.36 26.06 9.14
N LEU A 174 -22.45 26.61 9.66
CA LEU A 174 -23.15 26.05 10.80
C LEU A 174 -24.39 25.28 10.35
N VAL A 175 -24.40 23.99 10.59
CA VAL A 175 -25.57 23.13 10.36
C VAL A 175 -26.14 22.72 11.72
N LYS A 176 -27.39 23.15 12.01
CA LYS A 176 -28.03 22.95 13.31
C LYS A 176 -27.16 23.40 14.50
N GLY A 177 -26.48 24.55 14.32
CA GLY A 177 -25.63 25.14 15.34
C GLY A 177 -24.25 24.47 15.53
N LYS A 178 -23.88 23.50 14.72
CA LYS A 178 -22.57 22.83 14.76
C LYS A 178 -21.75 23.17 13.52
N PRO A 179 -20.44 23.44 13.66
CA PRO A 179 -19.56 23.72 12.52
C PRO A 179 -19.35 22.46 11.68
N VAL A 180 -19.37 22.63 10.35
CA VAL A 180 -19.12 21.59 9.34
C VAL A 180 -17.96 22.03 8.47
N PRO A 181 -16.95 21.17 8.26
CA PRO A 181 -16.74 19.82 8.83
C PRO A 181 -16.50 19.82 10.34
N ASP A 182 -16.79 18.70 11.00
CA ASP A 182 -16.29 18.47 12.36
C ASP A 182 -14.76 18.19 12.35
N HIS A 183 -14.20 17.91 13.52
CA HIS A 183 -12.76 17.71 13.64
C HIS A 183 -12.25 16.46 12.89
N ASP A 184 -13.00 15.36 12.93
CA ASP A 184 -12.61 14.10 12.32
C ASP A 184 -12.75 14.16 10.79
N GLU A 185 -13.81 14.80 10.29
CA GLU A 185 -14.00 15.06 8.86
C GLU A 185 -12.91 16.00 8.32
N GLU A 186 -12.48 16.99 9.08
CA GLU A 186 -11.42 17.91 8.70
C GLU A 186 -10.05 17.21 8.61
N ILE A 187 -9.71 16.34 9.57
CA ILE A 187 -8.50 15.51 9.54
C ILE A 187 -8.52 14.57 8.32
N PHE A 188 -9.68 13.96 8.06
CA PHE A 188 -9.87 13.09 6.91
C PHE A 188 -9.67 13.83 5.58
N LEU A 189 -10.25 15.02 5.46
CA LEU A 189 -10.11 15.88 4.28
C LEU A 189 -8.64 16.25 4.02
N TYR A 190 -7.93 16.74 5.04
CA TYR A 190 -6.52 17.15 4.85
C TYR A 190 -5.61 15.99 4.48
N GLN A 191 -5.79 14.81 5.05
CA GLN A 191 -5.05 13.62 4.62
C GLN A 191 -5.39 13.22 3.19
N THR A 192 -6.66 13.30 2.81
CA THR A 192 -7.12 13.02 1.44
C THR A 192 -6.48 13.99 0.45
N LEU A 193 -6.47 15.28 0.76
CA LEU A 193 -5.80 16.30 -0.04
C LEU A 193 -4.30 16.02 -0.20
N LEU A 194 -3.59 15.72 0.88
CA LEU A 194 -2.15 15.43 0.84
C LEU A 194 -1.83 14.21 -0.04
N GLY A 195 -2.67 13.17 0.05
CA GLY A 195 -2.46 11.95 -0.71
C GLY A 195 -2.80 12.07 -2.19
N ALA A 196 -3.95 12.68 -2.50
CA ALA A 196 -4.52 12.68 -3.84
C ALA A 196 -4.22 13.96 -4.67
N TRP A 197 -3.51 14.93 -4.12
CA TRP A 197 -3.20 16.19 -4.80
C TRP A 197 -2.48 15.97 -6.12
N PRO A 198 -2.97 16.52 -7.24
CA PRO A 198 -2.36 16.35 -8.55
C PRO A 198 -0.96 17.00 -8.61
N LEU A 199 -0.06 16.37 -9.36
CA LEU A 199 1.28 16.92 -9.63
C LEU A 199 1.28 17.91 -10.78
N ASP A 200 0.38 17.72 -11.73
CA ASP A 200 0.12 18.66 -12.82
C ASP A 200 -0.99 19.64 -12.42
N PRO A 201 -0.71 20.94 -12.34
CA PRO A 201 -1.74 21.94 -12.02
C PRO A 201 -2.94 21.92 -12.96
N ARG A 202 -2.79 21.45 -14.19
CA ARG A 202 -3.88 21.35 -15.18
C ARG A 202 -4.93 20.30 -14.81
N GLU A 203 -4.57 19.31 -14.00
CA GLU A 203 -5.47 18.27 -13.50
C GLU A 203 -6.29 18.72 -12.27
N ARG A 204 -6.05 19.94 -11.78
CA ARG A 204 -6.68 20.44 -10.55
C ARG A 204 -8.19 20.56 -10.64
N PRO A 205 -8.81 21.09 -11.71
CA PRO A 205 -10.27 21.17 -11.82
C PRO A 205 -10.95 19.80 -11.75
N ASP A 206 -10.43 18.80 -12.48
CA ASP A 206 -10.92 17.43 -12.44
C ASP A 206 -10.76 16.81 -11.04
N PHE A 207 -9.64 17.04 -10.40
CA PHE A 207 -9.41 16.59 -9.04
C PHE A 207 -10.43 17.18 -8.06
N GLU A 208 -10.74 18.47 -8.16
CA GLU A 208 -11.70 19.13 -7.27
C GLU A 208 -13.12 18.55 -7.43
N GLU A 209 -13.54 18.21 -8.66
CA GLU A 209 -14.81 17.54 -8.93
C GLU A 209 -14.84 16.14 -8.30
N ARG A 210 -13.81 15.33 -8.54
CA ARG A 210 -13.67 13.98 -7.95
C ARG A 210 -13.64 14.03 -6.41
N LEU A 211 -12.95 15.01 -5.82
CA LEU A 211 -12.93 15.23 -4.38
C LEU A 211 -14.32 15.50 -3.82
N GLN A 212 -15.12 16.35 -4.48
CA GLN A 212 -16.50 16.65 -4.06
C GLN A 212 -17.38 15.39 -4.03
N ALA A 213 -17.28 14.58 -5.09
CA ALA A 213 -18.02 13.31 -5.17
C ALA A 213 -17.56 12.31 -4.09
N TYR A 214 -16.24 12.23 -3.87
CA TYR A 214 -15.65 11.37 -2.86
C TYR A 214 -16.05 11.75 -1.43
N LEU A 215 -16.08 13.04 -1.09
CA LEU A 215 -16.47 13.50 0.24
C LEU A 215 -17.92 13.10 0.58
N VAL A 216 -18.83 13.25 -0.37
CA VAL A 216 -20.24 12.80 -0.19
C VAL A 216 -20.29 11.29 0.04
N LYS A 217 -19.58 10.49 -0.77
CA LYS A 217 -19.51 9.05 -0.57
C LYS A 217 -18.95 8.71 0.80
N ALA A 218 -17.80 9.24 1.15
CA ALA A 218 -17.10 8.93 2.39
C ALA A 218 -17.95 9.23 3.64
N THR A 219 -18.62 10.39 3.66
CA THR A 219 -19.49 10.78 4.80
C THR A 219 -20.77 9.93 4.88
N ARG A 220 -21.34 9.53 3.74
CA ARG A 220 -22.50 8.62 3.72
C ARG A 220 -22.12 7.21 4.20
N GLU A 221 -20.94 6.72 3.84
CA GLU A 221 -20.41 5.42 4.30
C GLU A 221 -20.04 5.47 5.79
N ALA A 222 -19.48 6.59 6.28
CA ALA A 222 -19.22 6.80 7.70
C ALA A 222 -20.46 6.72 8.58
N MET A 223 -21.66 7.07 8.05
CA MET A 223 -22.95 7.00 8.71
C MET A 223 -23.05 7.84 9.99
N VAL A 224 -22.18 8.84 10.19
CA VAL A 224 -22.16 9.70 11.37
C VAL A 224 -23.13 10.86 11.21
N HIS A 225 -23.00 11.66 10.17
CA HIS A 225 -23.81 12.88 9.94
C HIS A 225 -24.82 12.73 8.81
N THR A 226 -24.55 11.85 7.86
CA THR A 226 -25.40 11.54 6.70
C THR A 226 -25.31 10.05 6.40
N ARG A 227 -26.25 9.50 5.63
CA ARG A 227 -26.23 8.09 5.20
C ARG A 227 -27.00 7.91 3.90
N TRP A 228 -26.75 6.84 3.16
CA TRP A 228 -27.40 6.55 1.88
C TRP A 228 -28.94 6.49 1.98
N THR A 229 -29.45 5.89 3.06
CA THR A 229 -30.90 5.72 3.28
C THR A 229 -31.58 6.97 3.84
N LEU A 230 -30.84 7.92 4.39
CA LEU A 230 -31.35 9.17 4.93
C LEU A 230 -30.29 10.28 4.76
N PRO A 231 -30.11 10.83 3.54
CA PRO A 231 -29.14 11.87 3.27
C PRO A 231 -29.43 13.17 4.05
N ASN A 232 -28.38 13.76 4.61
CA ASN A 232 -28.43 15.09 5.21
C ASN A 232 -27.80 16.09 4.22
N LEU A 233 -28.61 16.62 3.34
CA LEU A 233 -28.16 17.49 2.24
C LEU A 233 -27.52 18.80 2.74
N ASP A 234 -27.98 19.33 3.88
CA ASP A 234 -27.40 20.55 4.49
C ASP A 234 -25.95 20.28 4.93
N HIS A 235 -25.71 19.14 5.58
CA HIS A 235 -24.34 18.74 5.99
C HIS A 235 -23.43 18.49 4.78
N GLU A 236 -23.92 17.74 3.79
CA GLU A 236 -23.18 17.47 2.55
C GLU A 236 -22.88 18.75 1.77
N GLY A 237 -23.82 19.69 1.74
CA GLY A 237 -23.65 21.01 1.12
C GLY A 237 -22.58 21.85 1.81
N ALA A 238 -22.63 21.93 3.15
CA ALA A 238 -21.66 22.64 3.97
C ALA A 238 -20.26 22.07 3.84
N LEU A 239 -20.12 20.73 3.84
CA LEU A 239 -18.83 20.07 3.63
C LEU A 239 -18.23 20.37 2.24
N LYS A 240 -19.06 20.33 1.21
CA LYS A 240 -18.64 20.69 -0.16
C LYS A 240 -18.25 22.17 -0.27
N HIS A 241 -19.01 23.06 0.37
CA HIS A 241 -18.68 24.49 0.43
C HIS A 241 -17.33 24.72 1.11
N PHE A 242 -17.11 24.12 2.28
CA PHE A 242 -15.83 24.20 2.98
C PHE A 242 -14.66 23.72 2.11
N ALA A 243 -14.79 22.55 1.46
CA ALA A 243 -13.73 22.02 0.61
C ALA A 243 -13.39 22.97 -0.56
N ARG A 244 -14.41 23.60 -1.18
CA ARG A 244 -14.19 24.62 -2.21
C ARG A 244 -13.51 25.87 -1.66
N ALA A 245 -14.02 26.40 -0.53
CA ALA A 245 -13.53 27.64 0.07
C ALA A 245 -12.05 27.56 0.50
N ILE A 246 -11.60 26.39 0.96
CA ILE A 246 -10.18 26.22 1.32
C ILE A 246 -9.27 26.06 0.09
N LEU A 247 -9.82 25.61 -1.04
CA LEU A 247 -9.06 25.37 -2.27
C LEU A 247 -9.15 26.54 -3.28
N GLU A 248 -9.99 27.53 -3.02
CA GLU A 248 -10.17 28.68 -3.90
C GLU A 248 -8.86 29.44 -4.09
N PRO A 249 -8.35 29.60 -5.34
CA PRO A 249 -7.15 30.36 -5.60
C PRO A 249 -7.38 31.86 -5.37
N GLY A 250 -6.47 32.52 -4.70
CA GLY A 250 -6.58 33.97 -4.55
C GLY A 250 -5.51 34.55 -3.63
N PRO A 251 -5.24 35.87 -3.75
CA PRO A 251 -4.33 36.57 -2.85
C PRO A 251 -4.87 36.50 -1.42
N GLY A 252 -4.10 35.92 -0.52
CA GLY A 252 -4.47 35.78 0.89
C GLY A 252 -5.05 34.43 1.29
N ASN A 253 -5.14 33.41 0.39
CA ASN A 253 -5.44 32.05 0.82
C ASN A 253 -4.21 31.42 1.46
N GLN A 254 -3.97 31.85 2.71
CA GLN A 254 -2.83 31.38 3.52
C GLN A 254 -2.81 29.85 3.68
N PHE A 255 -3.97 29.20 3.76
CA PHE A 255 -4.03 27.74 3.83
C PHE A 255 -3.40 27.10 2.60
N LEU A 256 -3.79 27.54 1.41
CA LEU A 256 -3.32 26.94 0.16
C LEU A 256 -1.80 27.10 -0.02
N ASP A 257 -1.26 28.26 0.37
CA ASP A 257 0.18 28.52 0.32
C ASP A 257 0.98 27.63 1.29
N GLU A 258 0.50 27.49 2.53
CA GLU A 258 1.12 26.62 3.55
C GLU A 258 0.97 25.14 3.17
N PHE A 259 -0.21 24.75 2.70
CA PHE A 259 -0.53 23.40 2.23
C PHE A 259 0.38 22.98 1.08
N ALA A 260 0.53 23.83 0.04
CA ALA A 260 1.35 23.51 -1.13
C ALA A 260 2.82 23.23 -0.76
N LYS A 261 3.37 23.99 0.21
CA LYS A 261 4.73 23.76 0.72
C LYS A 261 4.87 22.41 1.41
N PHE A 262 3.93 22.08 2.29
CA PHE A 262 3.96 20.82 3.03
C PHE A 262 3.65 19.63 2.11
N GLN A 263 2.68 19.78 1.20
CA GLN A 263 2.32 18.77 0.22
C GLN A 263 3.48 18.38 -0.69
N ARG A 264 4.31 19.35 -1.12
CA ARG A 264 5.51 19.06 -1.93
C ARG A 264 6.48 18.14 -1.19
N VAL A 265 6.67 18.33 0.12
CA VAL A 265 7.49 17.44 0.96
C VAL A 265 6.89 16.05 1.03
N VAL A 266 5.59 15.96 1.33
CA VAL A 266 4.86 14.69 1.40
C VAL A 266 4.88 13.97 0.04
N ALA A 267 4.67 14.69 -1.06
CA ALA A 267 4.68 14.11 -2.40
C ALA A 267 6.05 13.54 -2.79
N TYR A 268 7.14 14.26 -2.48
CA TYR A 268 8.49 13.78 -2.79
C TYR A 268 8.84 12.49 -2.05
N TYR A 269 8.66 12.46 -0.72
CA TYR A 269 8.95 11.22 0.03
C TYR A 269 7.94 10.12 -0.28
N GLY A 270 6.69 10.47 -0.60
CA GLY A 270 5.70 9.54 -1.11
C GLY A 270 6.10 8.89 -2.42
N MET A 271 6.71 9.65 -3.33
CA MET A 271 7.29 9.14 -4.57
C MET A 271 8.39 8.11 -4.28
N LEU A 272 9.31 8.40 -3.34
CA LEU A 272 10.36 7.45 -2.97
C LEU A 272 9.77 6.15 -2.38
N ASN A 273 8.75 6.26 -1.55
CA ASN A 273 8.00 5.12 -1.02
C ASN A 273 7.29 4.34 -2.14
N GLY A 274 6.70 5.03 -3.12
CA GLY A 274 6.06 4.43 -4.30
C GLY A 274 7.04 3.62 -5.16
N LEU A 275 8.24 4.15 -5.45
CA LEU A 275 9.28 3.41 -6.17
C LEU A 275 9.75 2.18 -5.40
N ALA A 276 9.95 2.30 -4.09
CA ALA A 276 10.29 1.17 -3.22
C ALA A 276 9.21 0.08 -3.25
N GLN A 277 7.94 0.48 -3.12
CA GLN A 277 6.80 -0.43 -3.16
C GLN A 277 6.69 -1.17 -4.50
N VAL A 278 6.85 -0.48 -5.62
CA VAL A 278 6.81 -1.08 -6.97
C VAL A 278 7.94 -2.11 -7.12
N LEU A 279 9.15 -1.77 -6.74
CA LEU A 279 10.27 -2.71 -6.87
C LEU A 279 10.07 -3.95 -6.00
N LEU A 280 9.61 -3.79 -4.76
CA LEU A 280 9.29 -4.91 -3.87
C LEU A 280 8.15 -5.77 -4.42
N LYS A 281 7.08 -5.16 -4.97
CA LYS A 281 5.96 -5.85 -5.60
C LYS A 281 6.42 -6.80 -6.72
N VAL A 282 7.34 -6.35 -7.57
CA VAL A 282 7.85 -7.11 -8.72
C VAL A 282 8.84 -8.20 -8.31
N THR A 283 9.63 -7.98 -7.25
CA THR A 283 10.81 -8.81 -6.94
C THR A 283 10.65 -9.75 -5.75
N CYS A 284 9.74 -9.46 -4.81
CA CYS A 284 9.39 -10.39 -3.74
C CYS A 284 8.79 -11.69 -4.31
N PRO A 285 8.93 -12.83 -3.57
CA PRO A 285 8.21 -14.07 -3.90
C PRO A 285 6.72 -13.83 -4.15
N GLY A 286 6.17 -14.45 -5.19
CA GLY A 286 4.80 -14.25 -5.66
C GLY A 286 4.74 -13.76 -7.10
N VAL A 287 3.55 -13.45 -7.58
CA VAL A 287 3.28 -12.93 -8.92
C VAL A 287 2.83 -11.47 -8.82
N PRO A 288 3.57 -10.51 -9.40
CA PRO A 288 3.19 -9.11 -9.31
C PRO A 288 1.94 -8.82 -10.15
N ASP A 289 1.06 -8.01 -9.60
CA ASP A 289 -0.07 -7.41 -10.29
C ASP A 289 0.10 -5.88 -10.37
N VAL A 290 -0.23 -5.31 -11.52
CA VAL A 290 -0.22 -3.86 -11.76
C VAL A 290 -1.64 -3.47 -12.14
N TYR A 291 -2.35 -2.84 -11.22
CA TYR A 291 -3.70 -2.36 -11.47
C TYR A 291 -3.70 -1.29 -12.56
N GLN A 292 -4.70 -1.32 -13.44
CA GLN A 292 -4.84 -0.36 -14.55
C GLN A 292 -4.67 1.09 -14.08
N GLY A 293 -3.78 1.82 -14.73
CA GLY A 293 -3.48 3.23 -14.41
C GLY A 293 -2.33 3.43 -13.43
N SER A 294 -1.92 2.40 -12.67
CA SER A 294 -0.83 2.50 -11.70
C SER A 294 0.57 2.34 -12.33
N GLU A 295 0.68 2.29 -13.64
CA GLU A 295 1.96 2.32 -14.37
C GLU A 295 2.67 3.69 -14.25
N LEU A 296 1.89 4.77 -14.16
CA LEU A 296 2.30 6.11 -13.75
C LEU A 296 1.84 6.37 -12.32
N TRP A 297 2.01 7.62 -11.83
CA TRP A 297 1.44 7.99 -10.53
C TRP A 297 -0.08 7.90 -10.58
N ASP A 298 -0.67 7.16 -9.64
CA ASP A 298 -2.11 6.99 -9.53
C ASP A 298 -2.61 7.62 -8.23
N PHE A 299 -3.37 8.73 -8.36
CA PHE A 299 -3.92 9.48 -7.24
C PHE A 299 -5.43 9.34 -7.13
N ARG A 300 -5.98 8.26 -7.70
CA ARG A 300 -7.42 7.96 -7.62
C ARG A 300 -7.77 7.46 -6.22
N LEU A 301 -9.01 7.73 -5.88
CA LEU A 301 -9.65 7.35 -4.62
C LEU A 301 -10.47 6.05 -4.82
N VAL A 302 -11.38 5.75 -3.90
CA VAL A 302 -12.22 4.55 -3.99
C VAL A 302 -13.18 4.61 -5.19
N ASP A 303 -13.75 3.46 -5.57
CA ASP A 303 -14.76 3.40 -6.63
C ASP A 303 -15.89 4.47 -6.47
N PRO A 304 -16.41 5.02 -7.56
CA PRO A 304 -16.10 4.72 -8.97
C PRO A 304 -14.82 5.36 -9.52
N ASP A 305 -14.13 6.22 -8.77
CA ASP A 305 -12.96 6.98 -9.22
C ASP A 305 -11.85 6.08 -9.76
N ASN A 306 -11.46 5.04 -9.02
CA ASN A 306 -10.41 4.10 -9.42
C ASN A 306 -10.81 3.17 -10.60
N ARG A 307 -12.05 3.21 -11.05
CA ARG A 307 -12.56 2.44 -12.21
C ARG A 307 -12.73 3.31 -13.45
N GLY A 308 -12.39 4.60 -13.35
CA GLY A 308 -12.41 5.53 -14.48
C GLY A 308 -11.50 5.07 -15.63
N PRO A 309 -11.70 5.59 -16.84
CA PRO A 309 -10.90 5.24 -18.02
C PRO A 309 -9.43 5.58 -17.80
N VAL A 310 -8.57 4.77 -18.42
CA VAL A 310 -7.11 4.96 -18.39
C VAL A 310 -6.63 5.32 -19.78
N ASP A 311 -5.86 6.41 -19.88
CA ASP A 311 -5.20 6.83 -21.11
C ASP A 311 -4.00 5.91 -21.41
N PHE A 312 -4.28 4.78 -22.05
CA PHE A 312 -3.25 3.84 -22.50
C PHE A 312 -2.40 4.40 -23.65
N THR A 313 -2.95 5.27 -24.49
CA THR A 313 -2.21 5.90 -25.59
C THR A 313 -1.04 6.73 -25.06
N ARG A 314 -1.28 7.56 -24.05
CA ARG A 314 -0.22 8.30 -23.36
C ARG A 314 0.83 7.37 -22.74
N ARG A 315 0.41 6.27 -22.10
CA ARG A 315 1.33 5.29 -21.48
C ARG A 315 2.20 4.58 -22.50
N MET A 316 1.62 4.20 -23.62
CA MET A 316 2.35 3.55 -24.71
C MET A 316 3.38 4.52 -25.33
N SER A 317 3.00 5.76 -25.59
CA SER A 317 3.94 6.79 -26.11
C SER A 317 5.12 7.00 -25.17
N LEU A 318 4.86 7.21 -23.87
CA LEU A 318 5.91 7.39 -22.86
C LEU A 318 6.82 6.16 -22.74
N LEU A 319 6.26 4.94 -22.88
CA LEU A 319 7.05 3.72 -22.85
C LEU A 319 7.94 3.58 -24.08
N GLU A 320 7.45 3.96 -25.27
CA GLU A 320 8.27 3.93 -26.49
C GLU A 320 9.42 4.94 -26.40
N ASP A 321 9.18 6.16 -25.91
CA ASP A 321 10.23 7.14 -25.66
C ASP A 321 11.30 6.59 -24.71
N ILE A 322 10.89 5.96 -23.60
CA ILE A 322 11.79 5.31 -22.66
C ILE A 322 12.61 4.19 -23.32
N LYS A 323 12.00 3.37 -24.18
CA LYS A 323 12.70 2.30 -24.89
C LYS A 323 13.73 2.82 -25.88
N ILE A 324 13.38 3.85 -26.64
CA ILE A 324 14.28 4.49 -27.61
C ILE A 324 15.50 5.05 -26.88
N GLU A 325 15.28 5.80 -25.80
CA GLU A 325 16.34 6.35 -24.99
C GLU A 325 17.22 5.27 -24.33
N ASP A 326 16.62 4.15 -23.87
CA ASP A 326 17.36 3.03 -23.26
C ASP A 326 18.20 2.27 -24.29
N ALA A 327 17.69 2.09 -25.51
CA ALA A 327 18.43 1.46 -26.61
C ALA A 327 19.64 2.32 -27.07
N ALA A 328 19.47 3.64 -27.11
CA ALA A 328 20.55 4.56 -27.49
C ALA A 328 21.68 4.61 -26.46
N SER A 329 21.38 4.42 -25.19
CA SER A 329 22.37 4.46 -24.10
C SER A 329 22.00 3.51 -22.94
N PRO A 330 22.27 2.20 -23.09
CA PRO A 330 21.85 1.19 -22.11
C PRO A 330 22.46 1.36 -20.69
N GLN A 331 23.57 2.08 -20.59
CA GLN A 331 24.30 2.32 -19.34
C GLN A 331 24.41 3.83 -19.06
N ALA A 332 23.29 4.56 -19.05
CA ALA A 332 23.29 5.99 -18.80
C ALA A 332 22.67 6.33 -17.42
N PRO A 333 23.46 6.33 -16.34
CA PRO A 333 22.99 6.76 -15.03
C PRO A 333 22.47 8.21 -15.03
N GLU A 334 22.99 9.07 -15.93
CA GLU A 334 22.52 10.44 -16.14
C GLU A 334 21.06 10.49 -16.58
N ARG A 335 20.67 9.61 -17.52
CA ARG A 335 19.26 9.52 -17.96
C ARG A 335 18.34 9.14 -16.82
N VAL A 336 18.72 8.16 -16.02
CA VAL A 336 17.91 7.74 -14.87
C VAL A 336 17.79 8.86 -13.82
N ARG A 337 18.87 9.64 -13.62
CA ARG A 337 18.81 10.85 -12.78
C ARG A 337 17.87 11.90 -13.39
N ALA A 338 17.92 12.14 -14.69
CA ALA A 338 17.00 13.06 -15.35
C ALA A 338 15.52 12.64 -15.22
N LEU A 339 15.21 11.34 -15.35
CA LEU A 339 13.88 10.79 -15.05
C LEU A 339 13.48 11.05 -13.60
N LEU A 340 14.40 10.89 -12.65
CA LEU A 340 14.14 11.11 -11.23
C LEU A 340 14.00 12.61 -10.92
N GLU A 341 14.74 13.50 -11.57
CA GLU A 341 14.60 14.96 -11.42
C GLU A 341 13.23 15.45 -11.93
N ASN A 342 12.74 14.83 -13.00
CA ASN A 342 11.41 15.09 -13.58
C ASN A 342 10.34 14.14 -13.04
N TRP A 343 10.47 13.63 -11.82
CA TRP A 343 9.62 12.60 -11.25
C TRP A 343 8.11 12.89 -11.32
N CYS A 344 7.72 14.16 -11.41
CA CYS A 344 6.30 14.57 -11.45
C CYS A 344 5.53 13.99 -12.64
N ASP A 345 6.18 13.69 -13.75
CA ASP A 345 5.53 13.17 -14.97
C ASP A 345 5.24 11.64 -14.90
N GLY A 346 5.77 10.95 -13.90
CA GLY A 346 5.57 9.52 -13.66
C GLY A 346 6.45 8.59 -14.48
N ARG A 347 7.23 9.09 -15.45
CA ARG A 347 8.11 8.26 -16.31
C ARG A 347 9.10 7.42 -15.51
N ILE A 348 9.59 7.93 -14.39
CA ILE A 348 10.50 7.17 -13.51
C ILE A 348 9.84 5.91 -12.94
N LYS A 349 8.55 5.96 -12.57
CA LYS A 349 7.81 4.79 -12.09
C LYS A 349 7.62 3.77 -13.21
N LEU A 350 7.18 4.23 -14.39
CA LEU A 350 7.02 3.39 -15.58
C LEU A 350 8.34 2.72 -15.97
N TYR A 351 9.46 3.46 -15.92
CA TYR A 351 10.79 2.94 -16.16
C TYR A 351 11.16 1.80 -15.21
N VAL A 352 10.97 2.00 -13.90
CA VAL A 352 11.27 0.97 -12.89
C VAL A 352 10.41 -0.28 -13.11
N ILE A 353 9.11 -0.12 -13.38
CA ILE A 353 8.18 -1.22 -13.70
C ILE A 353 8.68 -1.98 -14.94
N TRP A 354 8.94 -1.26 -16.02
CA TRP A 354 9.39 -1.86 -17.28
C TRP A 354 10.70 -2.63 -17.15
N LYS A 355 11.72 -2.04 -16.53
CA LYS A 355 13.03 -2.71 -16.33
C LYS A 355 12.90 -3.92 -15.41
N ALA A 356 12.18 -3.80 -14.28
CA ALA A 356 12.01 -4.88 -13.33
C ALA A 356 11.17 -6.05 -13.89
N LEU A 357 10.10 -5.79 -14.65
CA LEU A 357 9.29 -6.83 -15.29
C LEU A 357 10.06 -7.54 -16.41
N ASN A 358 10.85 -6.81 -17.22
CA ASN A 358 11.72 -7.44 -18.22
C ASN A 358 12.84 -8.25 -17.58
N PHE A 359 13.41 -7.81 -16.49
CA PHE A 359 14.34 -8.62 -15.70
C PHE A 359 13.67 -9.90 -15.20
N ARG A 360 12.45 -9.78 -14.62
CA ARG A 360 11.65 -10.91 -14.15
C ARG A 360 11.36 -11.91 -15.27
N ARG A 361 10.97 -11.44 -16.44
CA ARG A 361 10.68 -12.30 -17.61
C ARG A 361 11.91 -13.12 -18.03
N ARG A 362 13.07 -12.47 -18.12
CA ARG A 362 14.34 -13.11 -18.52
C ARG A 362 14.91 -14.04 -17.45
N ASN A 363 14.60 -13.82 -16.18
CA ASN A 363 15.10 -14.59 -15.04
C ASN A 363 13.96 -15.29 -14.30
N ARG A 364 12.98 -15.84 -15.07
CA ARG A 364 11.75 -16.42 -14.51
C ARG A 364 12.03 -17.44 -13.40
N ALA A 365 12.92 -18.38 -13.63
CA ALA A 365 13.24 -19.43 -12.66
C ALA A 365 13.83 -18.87 -11.35
N LEU A 366 14.70 -17.85 -11.43
CA LEU A 366 15.21 -17.17 -10.25
C LEU A 366 14.09 -16.47 -9.45
N LEU A 367 13.13 -15.83 -10.14
CA LEU A 367 12.04 -15.08 -9.50
C LEU A 367 10.91 -15.96 -8.97
N LEU A 368 10.71 -17.18 -9.51
CA LEU A 368 9.71 -18.14 -9.01
C LEU A 368 10.31 -19.04 -7.92
N ASP A 369 11.42 -19.70 -8.23
CA ASP A 369 11.96 -20.82 -7.43
C ASP A 369 13.19 -20.42 -6.60
N GLY A 370 13.81 -19.26 -6.87
CA GLY A 370 14.99 -18.81 -6.16
C GLY A 370 14.75 -18.65 -4.66
N SER A 371 15.76 -18.97 -3.86
CA SER A 371 15.73 -18.77 -2.40
C SER A 371 15.52 -17.30 -2.04
N TYR A 372 15.01 -17.04 -0.84
CA TYR A 372 14.88 -15.69 -0.28
C TYR A 372 15.69 -15.57 0.99
N THR A 373 16.63 -14.64 1.05
CA THR A 373 17.48 -14.38 2.21
C THR A 373 17.47 -12.89 2.54
N ALA A 374 17.12 -12.54 3.77
CA ALA A 374 17.21 -11.19 4.28
C ALA A 374 18.68 -10.71 4.27
N VAL A 375 18.90 -9.45 3.93
CA VAL A 375 20.21 -8.78 3.98
C VAL A 375 20.13 -7.65 4.98
N LYS A 376 21.01 -7.69 5.99
CA LYS A 376 21.07 -6.66 7.02
C LYS A 376 21.88 -5.47 6.52
N ALA A 377 21.40 -4.28 6.86
CA ALA A 377 22.21 -3.08 6.77
C ALA A 377 23.00 -2.86 8.07
N ASP A 378 24.11 -2.14 7.98
CA ASP A 378 24.99 -1.77 9.08
C ASP A 378 25.40 -0.30 8.94
N GLY A 379 25.59 0.39 10.08
CA GLY A 379 25.98 1.78 10.14
C GLY A 379 24.84 2.74 10.49
N LYS A 380 25.16 4.04 10.49
CA LYS A 380 24.26 5.11 10.98
C LYS A 380 22.85 5.11 10.34
N ARG A 381 22.73 4.60 9.10
CA ARG A 381 21.50 4.56 8.31
C ARG A 381 20.93 3.15 8.14
N GLU A 382 21.31 2.21 8.99
CA GLU A 382 20.84 0.82 8.91
C GLU A 382 19.30 0.70 8.94
N GLN A 383 18.64 1.51 9.76
CA GLN A 383 17.17 1.54 9.86
C GLN A 383 16.48 2.11 8.63
N ASN A 384 17.22 2.81 7.76
CA ASN A 384 16.68 3.49 6.59
C ASN A 384 16.75 2.65 5.30
N ALA A 385 17.31 1.44 5.36
CA ALA A 385 17.38 0.53 4.23
C ALA A 385 16.68 -0.79 4.53
N PHE A 386 16.06 -1.35 3.51
CA PHE A 386 15.51 -2.70 3.50
C PHE A 386 16.10 -3.45 2.32
N ALA A 387 16.62 -4.66 2.53
CA ALA A 387 17.26 -5.42 1.47
C ALA A 387 17.09 -6.93 1.62
N PHE A 388 17.10 -7.62 0.48
CA PHE A 388 17.18 -9.08 0.42
C PHE A 388 17.90 -9.53 -0.84
N VAL A 389 18.37 -10.77 -0.82
CA VAL A 389 18.88 -11.47 -2.00
C VAL A 389 18.00 -12.65 -2.34
N ARG A 390 17.95 -12.96 -3.64
CA ARG A 390 17.47 -14.25 -4.11
C ARG A 390 18.58 -14.90 -4.93
N HIS A 391 18.68 -16.24 -4.86
CA HIS A 391 19.61 -16.97 -5.69
C HIS A 391 19.04 -18.32 -6.14
N ARG A 392 19.45 -18.75 -7.32
CA ARG A 392 19.19 -20.08 -7.89
C ARG A 392 20.40 -20.50 -8.70
N LYS A 393 21.01 -21.62 -8.31
CA LYS A 393 22.29 -22.07 -8.92
C LYS A 393 23.36 -20.94 -8.87
N ARG A 394 23.85 -20.48 -10.03
CA ARG A 394 24.84 -19.38 -10.15
C ARG A 394 24.21 -18.00 -10.30
N GLN A 395 22.89 -17.93 -10.51
CA GLN A 395 22.17 -16.66 -10.67
C GLN A 395 21.84 -16.04 -9.34
N TRP A 396 22.13 -14.75 -9.19
CA TRP A 396 21.87 -13.96 -8.00
C TRP A 396 21.16 -12.66 -8.36
N MET A 397 20.26 -12.25 -7.52
CA MET A 397 19.74 -10.88 -7.50
C MET A 397 19.75 -10.32 -6.08
N LEU A 398 20.00 -9.01 -5.96
CA LEU A 398 19.88 -8.24 -4.74
C LEU A 398 18.90 -7.09 -4.97
N VAL A 399 17.99 -6.92 -4.04
CA VAL A 399 17.06 -5.80 -4.01
C VAL A 399 17.33 -4.97 -2.77
N ALA A 400 17.47 -3.65 -2.94
CA ALA A 400 17.59 -2.71 -1.85
C ALA A 400 16.66 -1.52 -2.08
N VAL A 401 15.93 -1.12 -1.05
CA VAL A 401 15.02 0.02 -1.09
C VAL A 401 15.17 0.87 0.17
N PRO A 402 14.92 2.18 0.09
CA PRO A 402 14.95 3.05 1.25
C PRO A 402 13.65 2.94 2.05
N ARG A 403 13.70 3.38 3.29
CA ARG A 403 12.55 3.58 4.16
C ARG A 403 12.80 4.72 5.15
N TRP A 404 11.73 5.36 5.62
CA TRP A 404 11.75 6.42 6.64
C TRP A 404 12.70 7.59 6.30
N LEU A 405 12.75 7.97 5.04
CA LEU A 405 13.63 9.04 4.58
C LEU A 405 13.15 10.42 5.05
N ALA A 406 11.85 10.63 5.17
CA ALA A 406 11.28 11.87 5.69
C ALA A 406 11.62 12.08 7.17
N ALA A 407 11.58 11.04 7.99
CA ALA A 407 11.94 11.08 9.41
C ALA A 407 13.38 11.60 9.64
N THR A 408 14.28 11.25 8.74
CA THR A 408 15.70 11.64 8.82
C THR A 408 16.03 12.87 8.00
N ARG A 409 15.02 13.50 7.37
CA ARG A 409 15.18 14.65 6.48
C ARG A 409 16.24 14.42 5.41
N ALA A 410 16.17 13.27 4.74
CA ALA A 410 17.02 12.97 3.60
C ALA A 410 16.91 14.06 2.53
N PRO A 411 17.99 14.33 1.76
CA PRO A 411 17.95 15.38 0.76
C PRO A 411 16.85 15.16 -0.29
N MET A 412 16.10 16.21 -0.61
CA MET A 412 15.08 16.20 -1.66
C MET A 412 15.68 16.46 -3.06
N THR A 413 16.97 16.18 -3.23
CA THR A 413 17.69 16.33 -4.49
C THR A 413 18.36 15.02 -4.87
N PRO A 414 18.07 14.46 -6.04
CA PRO A 414 18.66 13.18 -6.49
C PRO A 414 20.18 13.14 -6.40
N SER A 415 20.84 14.23 -6.76
CA SER A 415 22.32 14.35 -6.76
C SER A 415 22.96 14.20 -5.36
N ARG A 416 22.20 14.42 -4.30
CA ARG A 416 22.70 14.30 -2.91
C ARG A 416 22.29 13.00 -2.23
N MET A 417 21.45 12.18 -2.89
CA MET A 417 20.92 10.95 -2.28
C MET A 417 22.04 9.97 -1.93
N GLY A 418 23.04 9.78 -2.79
CA GLY A 418 24.17 8.90 -2.52
C GLY A 418 24.95 9.33 -1.26
N SER A 419 25.24 10.61 -1.10
CA SER A 419 26.00 11.14 0.06
C SER A 419 25.27 11.00 1.40
N TYR A 420 23.93 10.97 1.37
CA TYR A 420 23.08 10.77 2.56
C TYR A 420 23.43 9.47 3.32
N TRP A 421 23.83 8.42 2.60
CA TRP A 421 24.08 7.09 3.17
C TRP A 421 25.41 6.99 3.91
N GLY A 422 26.36 7.89 3.64
CA GLY A 422 27.67 7.94 4.33
C GLY A 422 28.41 6.60 4.27
N ALA A 423 28.82 6.09 5.43
CA ALA A 423 29.53 4.80 5.56
C ALA A 423 28.60 3.59 5.74
N SER A 424 27.27 3.79 5.68
CA SER A 424 26.32 2.68 5.85
C SER A 424 26.38 1.71 4.66
N ARG A 425 26.21 0.41 4.95
CA ARG A 425 26.45 -0.68 4.01
C ARG A 425 25.51 -1.85 4.22
N LEU A 426 25.38 -2.71 3.22
CA LEU A 426 24.72 -4.02 3.33
C LEU A 426 25.75 -5.10 3.63
N VAL A 427 25.44 -6.01 4.55
CA VAL A 427 26.26 -7.17 4.87
C VAL A 427 25.73 -8.36 4.08
N LEU A 428 26.50 -8.84 3.12
CA LEU A 428 26.07 -9.88 2.20
C LEU A 428 26.24 -11.28 2.79
N PRO A 429 25.41 -12.27 2.36
CA PRO A 429 25.68 -13.67 2.65
C PRO A 429 27.05 -14.11 2.13
N ALA A 430 27.75 -14.98 2.84
CA ALA A 430 29.12 -15.41 2.50
C ALA A 430 29.29 -15.87 1.05
N LYS A 431 28.30 -16.59 0.49
CA LYS A 431 28.34 -17.11 -0.89
C LYS A 431 27.96 -16.07 -1.97
N ALA A 432 27.61 -14.84 -1.58
CA ALA A 432 27.21 -13.83 -2.54
C ALA A 432 28.37 -13.43 -3.47
N PRO A 433 28.08 -13.07 -4.73
CA PRO A 433 29.10 -12.61 -5.69
C PRO A 433 29.82 -11.35 -5.21
N ALA A 434 31.04 -11.13 -5.72
CA ALA A 434 31.80 -9.91 -5.46
C ALA A 434 31.38 -8.75 -6.37
N GLU A 435 30.88 -9.06 -7.56
CA GLU A 435 30.55 -8.08 -8.59
C GLU A 435 29.07 -8.18 -8.98
N TRP A 436 28.46 -7.04 -9.18
CA TRP A 436 27.07 -6.88 -9.49
C TRP A 436 26.84 -5.81 -10.55
N THR A 437 25.84 -6.00 -11.39
CA THR A 437 25.34 -4.97 -12.31
C THR A 437 23.97 -4.48 -11.84
N ASN A 438 23.80 -3.18 -11.72
CA ASN A 438 22.49 -2.60 -11.42
C ASN A 438 21.61 -2.62 -12.67
N VAL A 439 20.55 -3.42 -12.64
CA VAL A 439 19.62 -3.62 -13.77
C VAL A 439 18.90 -2.32 -14.17
N LEU A 440 18.71 -1.41 -13.20
CA LEU A 440 18.01 -0.14 -13.43
C LEU A 440 18.90 0.94 -14.01
N THR A 441 20.20 0.96 -13.68
CA THR A 441 21.12 2.04 -14.08
C THR A 441 22.23 1.59 -15.00
N GLY A 442 22.47 0.27 -15.14
CA GLY A 442 23.61 -0.31 -15.87
C GLY A 442 24.96 -0.19 -15.14
N GLU A 443 25.00 0.46 -13.98
CA GLU A 443 26.23 0.65 -13.22
C GLU A 443 26.76 -0.67 -12.64
N ASN A 444 28.08 -0.88 -12.72
CA ASN A 444 28.73 -2.00 -12.02
C ASN A 444 29.05 -1.59 -10.59
N VAL A 445 28.69 -2.48 -9.65
CA VAL A 445 28.92 -2.29 -8.22
C VAL A 445 29.78 -3.45 -7.70
N ARG A 446 30.86 -3.11 -7.00
CA ARG A 446 31.75 -4.09 -6.38
C ARG A 446 31.58 -4.12 -4.87
N CYS A 447 31.65 -5.32 -4.30
CA CYS A 447 31.72 -5.48 -2.86
C CYS A 447 33.09 -4.98 -2.33
N ALA A 448 33.05 -4.38 -1.16
CA ALA A 448 34.23 -4.16 -0.34
C ALA A 448 34.40 -5.34 0.63
N GLY A 449 35.65 -5.56 1.08
CA GLY A 449 36.01 -6.68 1.96
C GLY A 449 36.16 -8.02 1.24
N GLU A 450 36.80 -8.96 1.91
CA GLU A 450 37.06 -10.30 1.40
C GLU A 450 36.04 -11.30 1.96
N HIS A 451 35.88 -12.45 1.28
CA HIS A 451 35.10 -13.57 1.77
C HIS A 451 35.54 -14.00 3.19
N PRO A 452 34.64 -14.23 4.15
CA PRO A 452 33.17 -14.27 4.03
C PRO A 452 32.43 -12.93 4.31
N SER A 453 33.13 -11.85 4.57
CA SER A 453 32.60 -10.59 5.12
C SER A 453 32.40 -9.50 4.05
N ARG A 454 31.84 -9.86 2.89
CA ARG A 454 31.56 -8.89 1.81
C ARG A 454 30.48 -7.91 2.19
N VAL A 455 30.71 -6.64 1.88
CA VAL A 455 29.76 -5.55 2.11
C VAL A 455 29.57 -4.73 0.85
N LEU A 456 28.35 -4.17 0.68
CA LEU A 456 28.03 -3.21 -0.39
C LEU A 456 27.72 -1.85 0.25
N PRO A 457 28.48 -0.79 -0.05
CA PRO A 457 28.17 0.55 0.44
C PRO A 457 26.84 1.04 -0.10
N LEU A 458 25.93 1.50 0.76
CA LEU A 458 24.63 2.02 0.36
C LEU A 458 24.73 3.27 -0.53
N ARG A 459 25.80 4.08 -0.34
CA ARG A 459 26.06 5.25 -1.17
C ARG A 459 26.32 4.89 -2.64
N ASP A 460 26.89 3.72 -2.92
CA ASP A 460 27.15 3.25 -4.26
C ASP A 460 25.90 2.63 -4.89
N LEU A 461 25.07 1.94 -4.08
CA LEU A 461 23.79 1.38 -4.51
C LEU A 461 22.78 2.46 -4.91
N PHE A 462 22.72 3.54 -4.14
CA PHE A 462 21.71 4.60 -4.29
C PHE A 462 22.29 5.91 -4.89
N ARG A 463 23.36 5.80 -5.68
CA ARG A 463 24.03 6.94 -6.30
C ARG A 463 23.16 7.65 -7.34
N SER A 464 22.49 6.88 -8.18
CA SER A 464 21.74 7.39 -9.34
C SER A 464 20.23 7.24 -9.20
N LEU A 465 19.78 6.27 -8.40
CA LEU A 465 18.36 6.00 -8.14
C LEU A 465 18.18 5.56 -6.69
N PRO A 466 17.10 5.96 -6.00
CA PRO A 466 16.87 5.60 -4.60
C PRO A 466 16.48 4.13 -4.37
N VAL A 467 16.29 3.35 -5.43
CA VAL A 467 16.03 1.91 -5.38
C VAL A 467 17.04 1.15 -6.22
N ALA A 468 17.41 -0.05 -5.81
CA ALA A 468 18.41 -0.84 -6.51
C ALA A 468 17.94 -2.28 -6.76
N LEU A 469 18.11 -2.73 -8.01
CA LEU A 469 17.96 -4.11 -8.43
C LEU A 469 19.29 -4.55 -9.05
N LEU A 470 20.05 -5.33 -8.30
CA LEU A 470 21.33 -5.83 -8.78
C LEU A 470 21.21 -7.27 -9.26
N ALA A 471 21.95 -7.62 -10.29
CA ALA A 471 22.09 -8.98 -10.80
C ALA A 471 23.56 -9.39 -10.90
N SER A 472 23.83 -10.67 -10.71
CA SER A 472 25.12 -11.30 -10.97
C SER A 472 24.94 -12.72 -11.47
N GLY A 473 25.82 -13.19 -12.37
CA GLY A 473 25.69 -14.44 -13.08
C GLY A 473 24.92 -14.28 -14.42
N SER A 474 25.37 -14.93 -15.47
CA SER A 474 24.74 -14.86 -16.79
C SER A 474 23.49 -15.75 -16.85
N ALA A 475 22.44 -15.26 -17.52
CA ALA A 475 21.28 -16.05 -17.92
C ALA A 475 21.60 -17.00 -19.12
N GLY A 476 22.89 -17.06 -19.54
CA GLY A 476 23.30 -17.65 -20.81
C GLY A 476 23.32 -19.18 -20.90
N ASP A 477 23.21 -19.90 -19.78
CA ASP A 477 23.42 -21.37 -19.77
C ASP A 477 22.12 -22.21 -19.78
N GLU A 478 20.93 -21.62 -19.88
CA GLU A 478 19.65 -22.37 -19.92
C GLU A 478 18.85 -22.21 -21.23
N ALA A 479 19.44 -21.67 -22.29
CA ALA A 479 18.73 -21.45 -23.57
C ALA A 479 18.51 -22.73 -24.43
N SER A 480 18.68 -23.94 -23.90
CA SER A 480 18.62 -25.19 -24.68
C SER A 480 17.61 -26.24 -24.19
N GLU A 481 16.58 -25.91 -23.45
CA GLU A 481 15.44 -26.81 -23.29
C GLU A 481 14.15 -26.15 -23.80
N PRO A 482 13.53 -26.70 -24.89
CA PRO A 482 12.22 -26.26 -25.31
C PRO A 482 11.19 -26.69 -24.25
N SER A 483 10.51 -25.71 -23.65
CA SER A 483 9.40 -25.96 -22.73
C SER A 483 8.25 -26.64 -23.47
N GLN A 484 7.96 -27.89 -23.16
CA GLN A 484 6.68 -28.50 -23.52
C GLN A 484 5.55 -27.70 -22.83
N PRO A 485 4.44 -27.43 -23.52
CA PRO A 485 3.26 -26.85 -22.89
C PRO A 485 2.70 -27.82 -21.85
N PRO A 486 2.15 -27.33 -20.74
CA PRO A 486 1.47 -28.17 -19.75
C PRO A 486 0.21 -28.80 -20.35
N PRO A 487 -0.18 -29.98 -19.86
CA PRO A 487 -1.37 -30.70 -20.31
C PRO A 487 -2.68 -29.99 -20.01
#